data_c5d9c36bd38dfb9effdd5b555c3b0230
#
_entry.id   c5d9c36bd38dfb9effdd5b555c3b0230
#
_cell.length_a   1.000
_cell.length_b   1.000
_cell.length_c   1.000
_cell.angle_alpha   90.00
_cell.angle_beta   90.00
_cell.angle_gamma   90.00
#
_symmetry.space_group_name_H-M   'P 1'
#
loop_
_entity.id
_entity.type
_entity.pdbx_description
1 polymer ?
#
loop_
_entity_poly.entity_id
_entity_poly.type
_entity_poly.pdbx_seq_one_letter_code
_entity_poly.pdbx_strand_id
1 'polypeptide(L)'
;MTGYQQAILMLLGVDTCGKFLVRCVDRWYIDAVSELFPSAPYLQRRADGKKDFWVLKSARVHLLQSLADVTDWQGFCRCVVELQACLDLWPHKVRGKPTRTPRLRVYGQPELLTHVSSHFPAGPKKLQFRRTQTGETCVLYYQSPAEVTDILDSLHGEPCNRELWARWDALMQQNKPAG
;
A
#
# COMPACT_ATOMS: atom_id res chain seq x y z
N MET A 1 1.38 8.47 -17.70
CA MET A 1 1.64 7.50 -16.59
C MET A 1 0.68 7.82 -15.48
N THR A 2 -0.06 6.82 -14.96
CA THR A 2 -1.01 7.03 -13.86
C THR A 2 -0.27 7.22 -12.53
N GLY A 3 -0.93 7.79 -11.51
CA GLY A 3 -0.34 7.92 -10.17
C GLY A 3 0.01 6.56 -9.58
N TYR A 4 -0.81 5.54 -9.83
CA TYR A 4 -0.52 4.17 -9.40
C TYR A 4 0.80 3.63 -10.00
N GLN A 5 1.03 3.82 -11.30
CA GLN A 5 2.29 3.47 -11.95
C GLN A 5 3.48 4.23 -11.37
N GLN A 6 3.30 5.52 -11.12
CA GLN A 6 4.31 6.37 -10.50
C GLN A 6 4.73 5.87 -9.11
N ALA A 7 3.74 5.50 -8.28
CA ALA A 7 4.00 4.95 -6.95
C ALA A 7 4.73 3.61 -7.00
N ILE A 8 4.36 2.69 -7.92
CA ILE A 8 5.08 1.43 -8.11
C ILE A 8 6.56 1.68 -8.39
N LEU A 9 6.87 2.58 -9.34
CA LEU A 9 8.25 2.88 -9.71
C LEU A 9 9.04 3.48 -8.56
N MET A 10 8.41 4.37 -7.78
CA MET A 10 9.06 5.00 -6.62
C MET A 10 9.32 4.00 -5.49
N LEU A 11 8.36 3.12 -5.17
CA LEU A 11 8.46 2.22 -4.04
C LEU A 11 9.35 1.01 -4.30
N LEU A 12 9.33 0.49 -5.51
CA LEU A 12 10.09 -0.71 -5.86
C LEU A 12 11.47 -0.39 -6.42
N GLY A 13 11.67 0.86 -6.84
CA GLY A 13 12.90 1.29 -7.46
C GLY A 13 13.13 0.67 -8.84
N VAL A 14 14.25 1.01 -9.45
CA VAL A 14 14.67 0.45 -10.73
C VAL A 14 16.10 -0.09 -10.62
N ASP A 15 16.41 -1.06 -11.44
CA ASP A 15 17.79 -1.54 -11.58
C ASP A 15 18.67 -0.54 -12.37
N THR A 16 19.95 -0.86 -12.47
CA THR A 16 20.93 -0.04 -13.20
C THR A 16 20.61 0.13 -14.68
N CYS A 17 19.73 -0.70 -15.23
CA CYS A 17 19.28 -0.64 -16.63
C CYS A 17 17.99 0.18 -16.81
N GLY A 18 17.47 0.79 -15.75
CA GLY A 18 16.20 1.53 -15.78
C GLY A 18 14.97 0.62 -15.90
N LYS A 19 15.06 -0.62 -15.44
CA LYS A 19 13.96 -1.58 -15.37
C LYS A 19 13.58 -1.79 -13.92
N PHE A 20 12.27 -1.90 -13.63
CA PHE A 20 11.84 -2.32 -12.30
C PHE A 20 11.49 -3.80 -12.28
N LEU A 21 11.53 -4.36 -11.07
CA LEU A 21 11.26 -5.77 -10.83
C LEU A 21 10.28 -5.90 -9.67
N VAL A 22 9.14 -6.52 -9.95
CA VAL A 22 8.15 -6.87 -8.93
C VAL A 22 8.22 -8.36 -8.65
N ARG A 23 8.16 -8.74 -7.37
CA ARG A 23 8.07 -10.13 -6.93
C ARG A 23 6.88 -10.26 -5.99
N CYS A 24 5.96 -11.18 -6.31
CA CYS A 24 4.79 -11.43 -5.49
C CYS A 24 4.43 -12.91 -5.51
N VAL A 25 3.97 -13.43 -4.38
CA VAL A 25 3.42 -14.80 -4.31
C VAL A 25 2.06 -14.89 -5.00
N ASP A 26 1.34 -13.78 -5.08
CA ASP A 26 0.02 -13.69 -5.66
C ASP A 26 0.11 -13.38 -7.14
N ARG A 27 -0.16 -14.37 -7.98
CA ARG A 27 -0.15 -14.26 -9.44
C ARG A 27 -1.03 -13.13 -9.92
N TRP A 28 -2.18 -13.01 -9.32
CA TRP A 28 -3.18 -12.03 -9.67
C TRP A 28 -2.62 -10.57 -9.62
N TYR A 29 -1.86 -10.23 -8.57
CA TYR A 29 -1.27 -8.89 -8.47
C TYR A 29 -0.23 -8.63 -9.57
N ILE A 30 0.57 -9.65 -9.90
CA ILE A 30 1.55 -9.56 -10.98
C ILE A 30 0.86 -9.36 -12.34
N ASP A 31 -0.27 -10.02 -12.59
CA ASP A 31 -1.02 -9.85 -13.82
C ASP A 31 -1.60 -8.43 -13.92
N ALA A 32 -2.19 -7.90 -12.84
CA ALA A 32 -2.66 -6.51 -12.79
C ALA A 32 -1.55 -5.49 -13.04
N VAL A 33 -0.36 -5.70 -12.47
CA VAL A 33 0.80 -4.85 -12.73
C VAL A 33 1.32 -5.00 -14.17
N SER A 34 1.23 -6.20 -14.77
CA SER A 34 1.67 -6.44 -16.15
C SER A 34 0.83 -5.69 -17.19
N GLU A 35 -0.45 -5.44 -16.89
CA GLU A 35 -1.31 -4.61 -17.74
C GLU A 35 -0.86 -3.13 -17.76
N LEU A 36 -0.27 -2.67 -16.65
CA LEU A 36 0.24 -1.31 -16.53
C LEU A 36 1.62 -1.12 -17.18
N PHE A 37 2.41 -2.18 -17.17
CA PHE A 37 3.79 -2.18 -17.68
C PHE A 37 3.97 -3.39 -18.59
N PRO A 38 3.80 -3.24 -19.92
CA PRO A 38 3.83 -4.34 -20.87
C PRO A 38 5.07 -5.23 -20.69
N SER A 39 4.84 -6.43 -20.15
CA SER A 39 5.90 -7.37 -19.82
C SER A 39 5.25 -8.71 -19.43
N ALA A 40 5.88 -9.81 -19.80
CA ALA A 40 5.36 -11.13 -19.46
C ALA A 40 5.84 -11.57 -18.07
N PRO A 41 4.96 -11.89 -17.13
CA PRO A 41 5.34 -12.46 -15.85
C PRO A 41 5.82 -13.89 -15.98
N TYR A 42 6.77 -14.29 -15.12
CA TYR A 42 7.25 -15.67 -15.05
C TYR A 42 7.32 -16.15 -13.60
N LEU A 43 7.21 -17.47 -13.41
CA LEU A 43 7.33 -18.09 -12.09
C LEU A 43 8.81 -18.34 -11.78
N GLN A 44 9.27 -17.80 -10.66
CA GLN A 44 10.59 -18.10 -10.10
C GLN A 44 10.44 -19.13 -8.98
N ARG A 45 10.93 -20.34 -9.22
CA ARG A 45 10.98 -21.40 -8.22
C ARG A 45 12.11 -21.15 -7.23
N ARG A 46 11.90 -21.52 -5.98
CA ARG A 46 12.88 -21.40 -4.91
C ARG A 46 13.41 -22.77 -4.54
N ALA A 47 14.72 -22.89 -4.54
CA ALA A 47 15.42 -24.14 -4.17
C ALA A 47 15.42 -24.42 -2.65
N ASP A 48 15.05 -23.42 -1.82
CA ASP A 48 15.09 -23.48 -0.36
C ASP A 48 13.79 -23.99 0.29
N GLY A 49 12.87 -24.55 -0.49
CA GLY A 49 11.57 -25.05 -0.03
C GLY A 49 10.58 -23.95 0.41
N LYS A 50 10.93 -22.68 0.24
CA LYS A 50 10.02 -21.57 0.47
C LYS A 50 9.04 -21.41 -0.69
N LYS A 51 7.97 -20.63 -0.47
CA LYS A 51 6.99 -20.36 -1.51
C LYS A 51 7.64 -19.77 -2.75
N ASP A 52 7.31 -20.33 -3.91
CA ASP A 52 7.63 -19.74 -5.21
C ASP A 52 6.99 -18.37 -5.33
N PHE A 53 7.54 -17.53 -6.18
CA PHE A 53 6.93 -16.24 -6.46
C PHE A 53 6.92 -15.94 -7.96
N TRP A 54 5.93 -15.16 -8.33
CA TRP A 54 5.81 -14.59 -9.65
C TRP A 54 6.70 -13.36 -9.75
N VAL A 55 7.33 -13.20 -10.89
CA VAL A 55 8.25 -12.09 -11.18
C VAL A 55 7.76 -11.38 -12.42
N LEU A 56 7.65 -10.07 -12.33
CA LEU A 56 7.49 -9.19 -13.47
C LEU A 56 8.71 -8.30 -13.57
N LYS A 57 9.36 -8.32 -14.73
CA LYS A 57 10.44 -7.38 -15.05
C LYS A 57 9.98 -6.47 -16.17
N SER A 58 9.91 -5.17 -15.92
CA SER A 58 9.43 -4.20 -16.90
C SER A 58 10.40 -3.99 -18.05
N ALA A 59 9.89 -3.42 -19.15
CA ALA A 59 10.72 -2.68 -20.09
C ALA A 59 11.36 -1.47 -19.39
N ARG A 60 12.23 -0.74 -20.09
CA ARG A 60 12.84 0.48 -19.58
C ARG A 60 11.75 1.52 -19.27
N VAL A 61 11.80 2.12 -18.09
CA VAL A 61 10.82 3.11 -17.61
C VAL A 61 11.52 4.40 -17.22
N HIS A 62 10.79 5.50 -17.33
CA HIS A 62 11.23 6.80 -16.82
C HIS A 62 10.78 6.94 -15.36
N LEU A 63 11.73 7.20 -14.47
CA LEU A 63 11.43 7.46 -13.07
C LEU A 63 10.82 8.84 -12.90
N LEU A 64 9.94 8.95 -11.91
CA LEU A 64 9.57 10.22 -11.32
C LEU A 64 10.81 10.88 -10.71
N GLN A 65 11.04 12.13 -11.04
CA GLN A 65 12.14 12.90 -10.46
C GLN A 65 11.73 13.55 -9.14
N SER A 66 10.44 13.83 -8.95
CA SER A 66 9.91 14.50 -7.77
C SER A 66 8.48 14.08 -7.48
N LEU A 67 8.07 14.10 -6.21
CA LEU A 67 6.67 13.96 -5.79
C LEU A 67 5.79 15.10 -6.34
N ALA A 68 6.37 16.25 -6.66
CA ALA A 68 5.65 17.35 -7.30
C ALA A 68 5.13 17.01 -8.72
N ASP A 69 5.69 15.99 -9.37
CA ASP A 69 5.28 15.55 -10.69
C ASP A 69 4.07 14.60 -10.67
N VAL A 70 3.58 14.24 -9.48
CA VAL A 70 2.39 13.39 -9.33
C VAL A 70 1.13 14.20 -9.64
N THR A 71 0.42 13.81 -10.69
CA THR A 71 -0.84 14.46 -11.09
C THR A 71 -2.08 13.69 -10.67
N ASP A 72 -1.97 12.37 -10.48
CA ASP A 72 -3.03 11.49 -10.01
C ASP A 72 -2.70 10.99 -8.59
N TRP A 73 -3.02 11.80 -7.59
CA TRP A 73 -2.76 11.47 -6.20
C TRP A 73 -3.65 10.35 -5.67
N GLN A 74 -4.86 10.17 -6.20
CA GLN A 74 -5.72 9.07 -5.76
C GLN A 74 -5.10 7.72 -6.12
N GLY A 75 -4.71 7.53 -7.37
CA GLY A 75 -4.03 6.30 -7.80
C GLY A 75 -2.68 6.12 -7.09
N PHE A 76 -1.92 7.20 -6.89
CA PHE A 76 -0.66 7.17 -6.18
C PHE A 76 -0.83 6.70 -4.72
N CYS A 77 -1.73 7.33 -3.97
CA CYS A 77 -2.01 6.97 -2.57
C CYS A 77 -2.56 5.54 -2.45
N ARG A 78 -3.41 5.10 -3.39
CA ARG A 78 -3.92 3.72 -3.44
C ARG A 78 -2.76 2.73 -3.49
N CYS A 79 -1.84 2.91 -4.42
CA CYS A 79 -0.68 2.03 -4.56
C CYS A 79 0.22 2.06 -3.31
N VAL A 80 0.49 3.24 -2.75
CA VAL A 80 1.28 3.35 -1.51
C VAL A 80 0.62 2.59 -0.38
N VAL A 81 -0.69 2.74 -0.19
CA VAL A 81 -1.44 2.04 0.86
C VAL A 81 -1.42 0.53 0.63
N GLU A 82 -1.62 0.05 -0.58
CA GLU A 82 -1.56 -1.38 -0.89
C GLU A 82 -0.20 -2.02 -0.62
N LEU A 83 0.88 -1.32 -0.90
CA LEU A 83 2.24 -1.85 -0.78
C LEU A 83 2.86 -1.61 0.61
N GLN A 84 2.45 -0.54 1.30
CA GLN A 84 3.12 -0.07 2.51
C GLN A 84 2.20 0.01 3.73
N ALA A 85 0.92 -0.37 3.62
CA ALA A 85 0.04 -0.30 4.76
C ALA A 85 -0.31 -1.66 5.37
N CYS A 86 -0.74 -1.59 6.62
CA CYS A 86 -1.34 -2.69 7.35
C CYS A 86 -2.65 -2.21 7.96
N LEU A 87 -3.73 -2.91 7.65
CA LEU A 87 -5.03 -2.74 8.28
C LEU A 87 -5.26 -3.90 9.25
N ASP A 88 -5.49 -3.58 10.52
CA ASP A 88 -5.79 -4.56 11.57
C ASP A 88 -6.90 -4.08 12.51
N LEU A 89 -7.40 -4.99 13.33
CA LEU A 89 -8.32 -4.68 14.43
C LEU A 89 -7.52 -4.55 15.72
N TRP A 90 -7.32 -3.31 16.17
CA TRP A 90 -6.58 -3.02 17.39
C TRP A 90 -7.43 -3.27 18.64
N PRO A 91 -7.03 -4.21 19.53
CA PRO A 91 -7.75 -4.47 20.76
C PRO A 91 -7.47 -3.37 21.79
N HIS A 92 -8.52 -2.83 22.40
CA HIS A 92 -8.44 -1.87 23.49
C HIS A 92 -9.67 -1.99 24.40
N LYS A 93 -9.71 -1.21 25.47
CA LYS A 93 -10.87 -1.18 26.37
C LYS A 93 -11.59 0.18 26.28
N VAL A 94 -12.89 0.15 26.09
CA VAL A 94 -13.76 1.32 26.17
C VAL A 94 -14.68 1.14 27.36
N ARG A 95 -14.59 2.03 28.36
CA ARG A 95 -15.36 1.94 29.61
C ARG A 95 -15.26 0.55 30.26
N GLY A 96 -14.04 -0.03 30.26
CA GLY A 96 -13.76 -1.36 30.81
C GLY A 96 -14.14 -2.55 29.94
N LYS A 97 -14.90 -2.37 28.88
CA LYS A 97 -15.28 -3.44 27.94
C LYS A 97 -14.22 -3.62 26.85
N PRO A 98 -13.80 -4.86 26.55
CA PRO A 98 -12.87 -5.14 25.45
C PRO A 98 -13.54 -4.77 24.13
N THR A 99 -12.84 -3.97 23.35
CA THR A 99 -13.30 -3.47 22.05
C THR A 99 -12.17 -3.65 21.04
N ARG A 100 -12.53 -3.80 19.77
CA ARG A 100 -11.57 -3.82 18.66
C ARG A 100 -11.97 -2.73 17.69
N THR A 101 -11.03 -1.89 17.27
CA THR A 101 -11.27 -0.86 16.26
C THR A 101 -10.33 -1.04 15.08
N PRO A 102 -10.77 -0.74 13.85
CA PRO A 102 -9.90 -0.75 12.69
C PRO A 102 -8.79 0.27 12.89
N ARG A 103 -7.59 -0.14 12.50
CA ARG A 103 -6.40 0.69 12.55
C ARG A 103 -5.63 0.53 11.25
N LEU A 104 -5.50 1.64 10.52
CA LEU A 104 -4.66 1.73 9.33
C LEU A 104 -3.30 2.31 9.71
N ARG A 105 -2.25 1.60 9.37
CA ARG A 105 -0.86 2.03 9.55
C ARG A 105 -0.20 2.08 8.19
N VAL A 106 0.33 3.24 7.80
CA VAL A 106 1.06 3.40 6.54
C VAL A 106 2.51 3.67 6.85
N TYR A 107 3.40 2.86 6.33
CA TYR A 107 4.85 2.92 6.55
C TYR A 107 5.55 3.58 5.36
N GLY A 108 6.69 4.23 5.61
CA GLY A 108 7.48 4.81 4.51
C GLY A 108 8.47 5.86 4.97
N GLN A 109 9.05 6.54 4.00
CA GLN A 109 9.93 7.68 4.24
C GLN A 109 9.11 8.91 4.67
N PRO A 110 9.65 9.78 5.54
CA PRO A 110 8.92 10.93 6.07
C PRO A 110 8.31 11.82 5.00
N GLU A 111 9.07 12.14 3.98
CA GLU A 111 8.63 12.99 2.87
C GLU A 111 7.43 12.37 2.13
N LEU A 112 7.54 11.10 1.74
CA LEU A 112 6.45 10.36 1.10
C LEU A 112 5.19 10.36 1.95
N LEU A 113 5.31 10.02 3.24
CA LEU A 113 4.17 9.93 4.15
C LEU A 113 3.51 11.29 4.40
N THR A 114 4.31 12.37 4.43
CA THR A 114 3.78 13.74 4.55
C THR A 114 2.91 14.08 3.36
N HIS A 115 3.38 13.82 2.15
CA HIS A 115 2.60 14.06 0.93
C HIS A 115 1.35 13.17 0.89
N VAL A 116 1.48 11.87 1.11
CA VAL A 116 0.35 10.93 1.11
C VAL A 116 -0.73 11.34 2.11
N SER A 117 -0.34 11.71 3.34
CA SER A 117 -1.31 12.10 4.37
C SER A 117 -2.05 13.40 4.05
N SER A 118 -1.43 14.32 3.30
CA SER A 118 -2.09 15.57 2.88
C SER A 118 -3.19 15.34 1.84
N HIS A 119 -3.19 14.19 1.17
CA HIS A 119 -4.21 13.80 0.20
C HIS A 119 -5.28 12.85 0.77
N PHE A 120 -5.19 12.48 2.04
CA PHE A 120 -6.23 11.71 2.70
C PHE A 120 -7.36 12.61 3.23
N PRO A 121 -8.64 12.19 3.12
CA PRO A 121 -9.76 12.97 3.63
C PRO A 121 -9.69 13.23 5.14
N ALA A 122 -9.06 12.33 5.89
CA ALA A 122 -8.80 12.49 7.32
C ALA A 122 -7.74 13.57 7.65
N GLY A 123 -7.12 14.15 6.63
CA GLY A 123 -6.07 15.16 6.77
C GLY A 123 -4.72 14.61 7.27
N PRO A 124 -3.72 15.48 7.35
CA PRO A 124 -2.38 15.10 7.75
C PRO A 124 -2.30 14.69 9.22
N LYS A 125 -1.54 13.65 9.51
CA LYS A 125 -1.26 13.16 10.86
C LYS A 125 0.21 13.36 11.20
N LYS A 126 0.49 13.45 12.51
CA LYS A 126 1.86 13.49 13.00
C LYS A 126 2.55 12.17 12.70
N LEU A 127 3.71 12.23 12.06
CA LEU A 127 4.57 11.08 11.83
C LEU A 127 5.09 10.53 13.17
N GLN A 128 5.06 9.21 13.29
CA GLN A 128 5.69 8.52 14.41
C GLN A 128 6.91 7.76 13.90
N PHE A 129 8.02 7.91 14.61
CA PHE A 129 9.26 7.22 14.29
C PHE A 129 9.33 5.94 15.13
N ARG A 130 9.65 4.83 14.49
CA ARG A 130 9.84 3.53 15.16
C ARG A 130 11.21 2.97 14.82
N ARG A 131 11.91 2.55 15.86
CA ARG A 131 13.15 1.80 15.70
C ARG A 131 12.81 0.34 15.38
N THR A 132 13.39 -0.19 14.31
CA THR A 132 13.27 -1.59 13.91
C THR A 132 14.65 -2.25 13.99
N GLN A 133 14.71 -3.57 13.83
CA GLN A 133 15.99 -4.29 13.77
C GLN A 133 16.85 -3.87 12.57
N THR A 134 16.22 -3.37 11.50
CA THR A 134 16.88 -2.97 10.25
C THR A 134 17.09 -1.45 10.13
N GLY A 135 16.73 -0.67 11.16
CA GLY A 135 16.86 0.78 11.16
C GLY A 135 15.63 1.50 11.70
N GLU A 136 15.49 2.77 11.33
CA GLU A 136 14.36 3.60 11.70
C GLU A 136 13.33 3.64 10.57
N THR A 137 12.05 3.56 10.90
CA THR A 137 10.95 3.70 9.95
C THR A 137 9.93 4.71 10.45
N CYS A 138 9.29 5.42 9.54
CA CYS A 138 8.16 6.29 9.86
C CYS A 138 6.84 5.57 9.63
N VAL A 139 5.85 5.95 10.40
CA VAL A 139 4.50 5.41 10.29
C VAL A 139 3.44 6.48 10.58
N LEU A 140 2.38 6.47 9.78
CA LEU A 140 1.14 7.18 10.01
C LEU A 140 0.13 6.24 10.66
N TYR A 141 -0.60 6.74 11.65
CA TYR A 141 -1.65 6.00 12.35
C TYR A 141 -3.00 6.65 12.18
N TYR A 142 -3.97 5.88 11.69
CA TYR A 142 -5.38 6.22 11.65
C TYR A 142 -6.12 5.15 12.47
N GLN A 143 -6.75 5.56 13.57
CA GLN A 143 -7.35 4.66 14.55
C GLN A 143 -8.84 4.93 14.79
N SER A 144 -9.37 6.01 14.24
CA SER A 144 -10.80 6.26 14.22
C SER A 144 -11.46 5.42 13.12
N PRO A 145 -12.51 4.65 13.40
CA PRO A 145 -13.25 3.90 12.38
C PRO A 145 -13.70 4.78 11.22
N ALA A 146 -14.20 5.99 11.51
CA ALA A 146 -14.61 6.93 10.48
C ALA A 146 -13.45 7.34 9.58
N GLU A 147 -12.33 7.78 10.17
CA GLU A 147 -11.14 8.17 9.38
C GLU A 147 -10.63 7.02 8.50
N VAL A 148 -10.60 5.79 9.03
CA VAL A 148 -10.16 4.61 8.26
C VAL A 148 -11.13 4.34 7.13
N THR A 149 -12.43 4.39 7.37
CA THR A 149 -13.46 4.21 6.33
C THR A 149 -13.33 5.28 5.26
N ASP A 150 -13.27 6.56 5.63
CA ASP A 150 -13.16 7.68 4.69
C ASP A 150 -11.91 7.56 3.80
N ILE A 151 -10.78 7.15 4.38
CA ILE A 151 -9.54 6.93 3.62
C ILE A 151 -9.72 5.78 2.64
N LEU A 152 -10.20 4.62 3.10
CA LEU A 152 -10.35 3.47 2.22
C LEU A 152 -11.36 3.74 1.10
N ASP A 153 -12.50 4.35 1.41
CA ASP A 153 -13.52 4.71 0.41
C ASP A 153 -12.98 5.69 -0.63
N SER A 154 -12.16 6.67 -0.21
CA SER A 154 -11.54 7.63 -1.12
C SER A 154 -10.51 7.00 -2.08
N LEU A 155 -9.96 5.86 -1.70
CA LEU A 155 -8.92 5.16 -2.46
C LEU A 155 -9.49 4.04 -3.35
N HIS A 156 -10.77 3.70 -3.24
CA HIS A 156 -11.37 2.69 -4.13
C HIS A 156 -11.22 3.07 -5.60
N GLY A 157 -10.91 2.08 -6.43
CA GLY A 157 -10.75 2.24 -7.87
C GLY A 157 -9.76 1.26 -8.47
N GLU A 158 -9.59 1.34 -9.77
CA GLU A 158 -8.63 0.52 -10.53
C GLU A 158 -7.46 1.40 -11.05
N PRO A 159 -6.27 0.83 -11.22
CA PRO A 159 -5.89 -0.55 -10.85
C PRO A 159 -5.76 -0.72 -9.34
N CYS A 160 -5.98 -1.94 -8.84
CA CYS A 160 -5.88 -2.23 -7.41
C CYS A 160 -5.53 -3.69 -7.13
N ASN A 161 -5.08 -3.99 -5.91
CA ASN A 161 -4.95 -5.36 -5.40
C ASN A 161 -6.29 -5.86 -4.87
N ARG A 162 -7.14 -6.46 -5.71
CA ARG A 162 -8.51 -6.89 -5.38
C ARG A 162 -8.59 -7.83 -4.19
N GLU A 163 -7.64 -8.76 -4.04
CA GLU A 163 -7.63 -9.68 -2.89
C GLU A 163 -7.37 -8.94 -1.58
N LEU A 164 -6.44 -7.98 -1.59
CA LEU A 164 -6.16 -7.15 -0.44
C LEU A 164 -7.38 -6.31 -0.05
N TRP A 165 -8.02 -5.66 -1.02
CA TRP A 165 -9.22 -4.86 -0.80
C TRP A 165 -10.39 -5.69 -0.28
N ALA A 166 -10.65 -6.87 -0.86
CA ALA A 166 -11.67 -7.78 -0.36
C ALA A 166 -11.43 -8.20 1.10
N ARG A 167 -10.17 -8.45 1.48
CA ARG A 167 -9.81 -8.73 2.88
C ARG A 167 -10.07 -7.54 3.80
N TRP A 168 -9.75 -6.33 3.37
CA TRP A 168 -9.95 -5.11 4.15
C TRP A 168 -11.44 -4.81 4.31
N ASP A 169 -12.23 -4.96 3.27
CA ASP A 169 -13.68 -4.81 3.31
C ASP A 169 -14.33 -5.79 4.30
N ALA A 170 -13.92 -7.05 4.26
CA ALA A 170 -14.39 -8.06 5.21
C ALA A 170 -14.02 -7.70 6.67
N LEU A 171 -12.83 -7.16 6.89
CA LEU A 171 -12.38 -6.73 8.21
C LEU A 171 -13.18 -5.51 8.70
N MET A 172 -13.45 -4.55 7.83
CA MET A 172 -14.26 -3.37 8.16
C MET A 172 -15.71 -3.74 8.47
N GLN A 173 -16.29 -4.71 7.75
CA GLN A 173 -17.65 -5.20 8.00
C GLN A 173 -17.78 -5.87 9.38
N GLN A 174 -16.77 -6.61 9.84
CA GLN A 174 -16.78 -7.24 11.17
C GLN A 174 -16.85 -6.22 12.31
N ASN A 175 -16.53 -4.95 12.04
CA ASN A 175 -16.50 -3.90 13.05
C ASN A 175 -17.72 -2.97 13.00
N LYS A 176 -18.68 -3.21 12.11
CA LYS A 176 -19.94 -2.44 12.13
C LYS A 176 -20.73 -2.84 13.39
N PRO A 177 -21.18 -1.85 14.21
CA PRO A 177 -22.06 -2.17 15.33
C PRO A 177 -23.29 -2.89 14.79
N ALA A 178 -23.66 -3.98 15.46
CA ALA A 178 -24.97 -4.59 15.23
C ALA A 178 -26.04 -3.51 15.51
N GLY A 179 -26.78 -3.12 14.48
CA GLY A 179 -27.81 -2.10 14.53
C GLY A 179 -28.98 -2.48 15.45
#